data_6db547c5e81463d2d1b74bc55e2a66c9
#
_entry.id   6db547c5e81463d2d1b74bc55e2a66c9
#
_cell.length_a   1.000
_cell.length_b   1.000
_cell.length_c   1.000
_cell.angle_alpha   90.00
_cell.angle_beta   90.00
_cell.angle_gamma   90.00
#
_symmetry.space_group_name_H-M   'P 1'
#
loop_
_entity.id
_entity.type
_entity.pdbx_description
1 polymer ?
#
loop_
_entity_poly.entity_id
_entity_poly.type
_entity_poly.pdbx_seq_one_letter_code
_entity_poly.pdbx_strand_id
1 'polypeptide(L)'
;MSEDIKIPKISQKHLLGIKYLFVDDIDKILRLSVFFKLKNKEKNKNYPILTGRTIINLFFEPSTRTLISFEIAAKRLGADVINMNIEGSSLRKGETLFDTAQT
;
A
#
# COMPACT_ATOMS: atom_id res chain seq x y z
N MET A 1 -0.86 -8.73 23.30
CA MET A 1 -2.23 -8.43 22.91
C MET A 1 -2.22 -7.37 21.83
N SER A 2 -2.77 -7.65 20.68
CA SER A 2 -2.87 -6.64 19.64
C SER A 2 -4.09 -5.78 19.93
N GLU A 3 -3.88 -4.48 20.08
CA GLU A 3 -4.97 -3.55 20.19
C GLU A 3 -5.53 -3.28 18.79
N ASP A 4 -6.83 -3.43 18.64
CA ASP A 4 -7.46 -3.05 17.39
C ASP A 4 -7.49 -1.54 17.28
N ILE A 5 -7.13 -1.04 16.12
CA ILE A 5 -7.21 0.37 15.81
C ILE A 5 -8.34 0.59 14.82
N LYS A 6 -9.09 1.65 15.05
CA LYS A 6 -10.07 2.10 14.06
C LYS A 6 -9.32 2.77 12.91
N ILE A 7 -9.45 2.21 11.71
CA ILE A 7 -8.79 2.76 10.53
C ILE A 7 -9.52 4.05 10.14
N PRO A 8 -8.81 5.20 10.16
CA PRO A 8 -9.44 6.46 9.81
C PRO A 8 -9.70 6.55 8.30
N LYS A 9 -10.76 7.26 7.94
CA LYS A 9 -11.03 7.60 6.55
C LYS A 9 -10.38 8.92 6.20
N ILE A 10 -9.69 8.96 5.06
CA ILE A 10 -9.20 10.21 4.48
C ILE A 10 -10.21 10.71 3.45
N SER A 11 -10.10 12.00 3.10
CA SER A 11 -11.06 12.65 2.21
C SER A 11 -10.98 12.17 0.76
N GLN A 12 -9.87 11.61 0.35
CA GLN A 12 -9.64 11.18 -1.03
C GLN A 12 -9.74 9.66 -1.15
N LYS A 13 -10.40 9.20 -2.20
CA LYS A 13 -10.48 7.77 -2.52
C LYS A 13 -9.13 7.23 -3.00
N HIS A 14 -8.39 8.05 -3.75
CA HIS A 14 -7.10 7.69 -4.32
C HIS A 14 -6.04 8.67 -3.85
N LEU A 15 -4.87 8.17 -3.49
CA LEU A 15 -3.76 9.00 -3.06
C LEU A 15 -2.91 9.36 -4.28
N LEU A 16 -3.23 10.47 -4.90
CA LEU A 16 -2.59 10.92 -6.14
C LEU A 16 -1.50 11.98 -5.93
N GLY A 17 -1.42 12.54 -4.73
CA GLY A 17 -0.43 13.55 -4.40
C GLY A 17 -0.86 14.35 -3.19
N ILE A 18 0.11 15.01 -2.57
CA ILE A 18 -0.12 15.78 -1.33
C ILE A 18 -1.08 16.94 -1.55
N LYS A 19 -1.06 17.55 -2.73
CA LYS A 19 -1.88 18.74 -3.02
C LYS A 19 -3.39 18.50 -2.91
N TYR A 20 -3.81 17.23 -2.98
CA TYR A 20 -5.23 16.87 -2.88
C TYR A 20 -5.66 16.56 -1.45
N LEU A 21 -4.73 16.56 -0.50
CA LEU A 21 -5.00 16.19 0.88
C LEU A 21 -5.19 17.42 1.76
N PHE A 22 -6.14 17.33 2.67
CA PHE A 22 -6.25 18.30 3.77
C PHE A 22 -5.21 17.97 4.85
N VAL A 23 -4.91 18.94 5.69
CA VAL A 23 -4.00 18.74 6.84
C VAL A 23 -4.50 17.60 7.73
N ASP A 24 -5.81 17.47 7.91
CA ASP A 24 -6.40 16.38 8.68
C ASP A 24 -6.11 15.01 8.07
N ASP A 25 -6.16 14.90 6.74
CA ASP A 25 -5.80 13.66 6.05
C ASP A 25 -4.35 13.25 6.33
N ILE A 26 -3.45 14.22 6.25
CA ILE A 26 -2.02 13.99 6.49
C ILE A 26 -1.80 13.56 7.94
N ASP A 27 -2.47 14.21 8.88
CA ASP A 27 -2.38 13.85 10.29
C ASP A 27 -2.83 12.41 10.54
N LYS A 28 -3.95 12.01 9.93
CA LYS A 28 -4.46 10.64 10.03
C LYS A 28 -3.47 9.61 9.50
N ILE A 29 -2.85 9.88 8.35
CA ILE A 29 -1.86 8.98 7.75
C ILE A 29 -0.64 8.87 8.67
N LEU A 30 -0.15 9.99 9.21
CA LEU A 30 1.02 9.99 10.08
C LEU A 30 0.75 9.25 11.40
N ARG A 31 -0.44 9.43 11.98
CA ARG A 31 -0.82 8.70 13.19
C ARG A 31 -0.90 7.20 12.95
N LEU A 32 -1.47 6.81 11.82
CA LEU A 32 -1.56 5.41 11.45
C LEU A 32 -0.16 4.82 11.22
N SER A 33 0.76 5.58 10.62
CA SER A 33 2.13 5.13 10.42
C SER A 33 2.86 4.89 11.74
N VAL A 34 2.62 5.71 12.76
CA VAL A 34 3.18 5.50 14.10
C VAL A 34 2.66 4.21 14.70
N PHE A 35 1.36 3.93 14.57
CA PHE A 35 0.77 2.69 15.04
C PHE A 35 1.48 1.48 14.43
N PHE A 36 1.66 1.47 13.11
CA PHE A 36 2.31 0.35 12.43
C PHE A 36 3.81 0.29 12.70
N LYS A 37 4.46 1.41 12.94
CA LYS A 37 5.86 1.42 13.37
C LYS A 37 6.03 0.66 14.68
N LEU A 38 5.11 0.87 15.62
CA LEU A 38 5.12 0.16 16.90
C LEU A 38 4.72 -1.31 16.72
N LYS A 39 3.73 -1.58 15.88
CA LYS A 39 3.30 -2.94 15.58
C LYS A 39 4.43 -3.77 14.99
N ASN A 40 5.26 -3.16 14.14
CA ASN A 40 6.39 -3.83 13.50
C ASN A 40 7.53 -4.19 14.48
N LYS A 41 7.49 -3.69 15.70
CA LYS A 41 8.42 -4.08 16.77
C LYS A 41 7.93 -5.29 17.56
N GLU A 42 6.68 -5.70 17.38
CA GLU A 42 6.11 -6.86 18.03
C GLU A 42 6.59 -8.14 17.36
N LYS A 43 6.53 -9.24 18.10
CA LYS A 43 6.89 -10.54 17.58
C LYS A 43 5.93 -10.95 16.44
N ASN A 44 4.63 -10.72 16.62
CA ASN A 44 3.63 -10.89 15.58
C ASN A 44 3.36 -9.54 14.91
N LYS A 45 3.87 -9.38 13.69
CA LYS A 45 3.75 -8.13 12.92
C LYS A 45 2.52 -8.09 12.03
N ASN A 46 1.75 -9.18 11.98
CA ASN A 46 0.59 -9.28 11.11
C ASN A 46 -0.60 -8.51 11.67
N TYR A 47 -1.27 -7.80 10.80
CA TYR A 47 -2.48 -7.04 11.11
C TYR A 47 -3.44 -7.18 9.92
N PRO A 48 -4.19 -8.30 9.82
CA PRO A 48 -4.84 -8.73 8.57
C PRO A 48 -6.14 -7.98 8.28
N ILE A 49 -6.06 -6.69 8.00
CA ILE A 49 -7.20 -5.85 7.65
C ILE A 49 -7.51 -5.85 6.15
N LEU A 50 -6.60 -6.37 5.32
CA LEU A 50 -6.76 -6.41 3.87
C LEU A 50 -6.92 -7.83 3.34
N THR A 51 -7.36 -8.75 4.18
CA THR A 51 -7.62 -10.14 3.77
C THR A 51 -8.62 -10.17 2.62
N GLY A 52 -8.31 -10.93 1.58
CA GLY A 52 -9.14 -11.01 0.39
C GLY A 52 -8.90 -9.92 -0.64
N ARG A 53 -7.99 -8.99 -0.35
CA ARG A 53 -7.60 -7.94 -1.29
C ARG A 53 -6.33 -8.33 -2.02
N THR A 54 -6.21 -7.89 -3.27
CA THR A 54 -4.99 -8.04 -4.06
C THR A 54 -4.39 -6.66 -4.30
N ILE A 55 -3.11 -6.53 -3.96
CA ILE A 55 -2.35 -5.31 -4.20
C ILE A 55 -1.38 -5.56 -5.33
N ILE A 56 -1.42 -4.69 -6.34
CA ILE A 56 -0.49 -4.75 -7.45
C ILE A 56 0.45 -3.55 -7.32
N ASN A 57 1.74 -3.84 -7.19
CA ASN A 57 2.77 -2.81 -7.15
C ASN A 57 3.37 -2.69 -8.55
N LEU A 58 3.11 -1.57 -9.20
CA LEU A 58 3.65 -1.27 -10.53
C LEU A 58 4.78 -0.25 -10.39
N PHE A 59 5.99 -0.67 -10.72
CA PHE A 59 7.16 0.17 -10.64
C PHE A 59 7.75 0.35 -12.03
N PHE A 60 7.91 1.60 -12.43
CA PHE A 60 8.47 1.97 -13.74
C PHE A 60 9.97 2.23 -13.67
N GLU A 61 10.54 2.27 -12.47
CA GLU A 61 11.95 2.46 -12.22
C GLU A 61 12.48 1.34 -11.33
N PRO A 62 13.78 0.97 -11.46
CA PRO A 62 14.37 -0.03 -10.58
C PRO A 62 14.54 0.56 -9.17
N SER A 63 13.54 0.38 -8.34
CA SER A 63 13.52 0.89 -6.97
C SER A 63 13.27 -0.27 -6.01
N THR A 64 14.24 -1.17 -5.92
CA THR A 64 14.12 -2.43 -5.20
C THR A 64 13.73 -2.24 -3.74
N ARG A 65 14.36 -1.29 -3.06
CA ARG A 65 14.11 -1.05 -1.64
C ARG A 65 12.67 -0.61 -1.39
N THR A 66 12.18 0.31 -2.21
CA THR A 66 10.81 0.80 -2.11
C THR A 66 9.80 -0.30 -2.44
N LEU A 67 10.06 -1.07 -3.49
CA LEU A 67 9.20 -2.19 -3.88
C LEU A 67 9.07 -3.21 -2.75
N ILE A 68 10.18 -3.58 -2.13
CA ILE A 68 10.20 -4.54 -1.02
C ILE A 68 9.41 -4.00 0.18
N SER A 69 9.54 -2.71 0.47
CA SER A 69 8.80 -2.09 1.58
C SER A 69 7.30 -2.18 1.36
N PHE A 70 6.82 -1.88 0.16
CA PHE A 70 5.40 -2.00 -0.17
C PHE A 70 4.93 -3.45 -0.13
N GLU A 71 5.74 -4.38 -0.63
CA GLU A 71 5.41 -5.81 -0.59
C GLU A 71 5.24 -6.31 0.83
N ILE A 72 6.19 -6.00 1.71
CA ILE A 72 6.15 -6.42 3.10
C ILE A 72 4.94 -5.83 3.80
N ALA A 73 4.67 -4.55 3.61
CA ALA A 73 3.53 -3.88 4.21
C ALA A 73 2.21 -4.55 3.80
N ALA A 74 2.03 -4.81 2.51
CA ALA A 74 0.82 -5.43 2.00
C ALA A 74 0.63 -6.84 2.56
N LYS A 75 1.69 -7.64 2.63
CA LYS A 75 1.64 -9.00 3.18
C LYS A 75 1.30 -9.01 4.67
N ARG A 76 1.88 -8.10 5.44
CA ARG A 76 1.58 -7.98 6.87
C ARG A 76 0.13 -7.56 7.12
N LEU A 77 -0.47 -6.85 6.17
CA LEU A 77 -1.88 -6.48 6.23
C LEU A 77 -2.81 -7.59 5.70
N GLY A 78 -2.27 -8.72 5.28
CA GLY A 78 -3.05 -9.88 4.86
C GLY A 78 -3.44 -9.90 3.39
N ALA A 79 -2.95 -8.96 2.59
CA ALA A 79 -3.26 -8.91 1.16
C ALA A 79 -2.40 -9.88 0.35
N ASP A 80 -2.94 -10.31 -0.79
CA ASP A 80 -2.14 -10.92 -1.84
C ASP A 80 -1.38 -9.84 -2.58
N VAL A 81 -0.15 -10.12 -3.02
CA VAL A 81 0.71 -9.11 -3.61
C VAL A 81 1.25 -9.60 -4.95
N ILE A 82 1.13 -8.73 -5.95
CA ILE A 82 1.75 -8.93 -7.24
C ILE A 82 2.70 -7.76 -7.49
N ASN A 83 3.97 -8.07 -7.71
CA ASN A 83 4.98 -7.05 -8.01
C ASN A 83 5.31 -7.08 -9.50
N MET A 84 5.33 -5.90 -10.11
CA MET A 84 5.68 -5.76 -11.51
C MET A 84 6.64 -4.60 -11.69
N ASN A 85 7.78 -4.89 -12.31
CA ASN A 85 8.71 -3.87 -12.75
C ASN A 85 8.51 -3.69 -14.25
N ILE A 86 8.06 -2.51 -14.64
CA ILE A 86 7.75 -2.20 -16.03
C ILE A 86 8.81 -1.28 -16.58
N GLU A 87 9.56 -1.77 -17.56
CA GLU A 87 10.51 -0.96 -18.30
C GLU A 87 9.76 -0.14 -19.37
N GLY A 88 10.40 0.94 -19.85
CA GLY A 88 9.77 1.86 -20.81
C GLY A 88 9.15 1.16 -22.02
N SER A 89 9.84 0.15 -22.57
CA SER A 89 9.34 -0.65 -23.69
C SER A 89 8.13 -1.52 -23.33
N SER A 90 7.83 -1.68 -22.06
CA SER A 90 6.76 -2.54 -21.56
C SER A 90 5.52 -1.77 -21.14
N LEU A 91 5.43 -0.48 -21.42
CA LEU A 91 4.28 0.36 -21.07
C LEU A 91 2.97 -0.22 -21.59
N ARG A 92 3.01 -0.79 -22.79
CA ARG A 92 1.84 -1.40 -23.41
C ARG A 92 1.31 -2.59 -22.61
N LYS A 93 2.22 -3.38 -22.03
CA LYS A 93 1.86 -4.50 -21.17
C LYS A 93 1.25 -4.00 -19.85
N GLY A 94 1.75 -2.87 -19.35
CA GLY A 94 1.19 -2.24 -18.16
C GLY A 94 -0.25 -1.78 -18.38
N GLU A 95 -0.55 -1.17 -19.52
CA GLU A 95 -1.92 -0.77 -19.88
C GLU A 95 -2.87 -1.96 -19.92
N THR A 96 -2.45 -3.07 -20.54
CA THR A 96 -3.25 -4.30 -20.59
C THR A 96 -3.54 -4.85 -19.20
N LEU A 97 -2.59 -4.76 -18.29
CA LEU A 97 -2.79 -5.18 -16.91
C LEU A 97 -3.76 -4.29 -16.16
N PHE A 98 -3.71 -2.98 -16.37
CA PHE A 98 -4.68 -2.06 -15.80
C PHE A 98 -6.09 -2.40 -16.27
N ASP A 99 -6.26 -2.66 -17.56
CA ASP A 99 -7.55 -3.07 -18.12
C ASP A 99 -8.03 -4.36 -17.47
N THR A 100 -7.17 -5.34 -17.30
CA THR A 100 -7.50 -6.61 -16.63
C THR A 100 -7.88 -6.40 -15.18
N ALA A 101 -7.19 -5.55 -14.47
CA ALA A 101 -7.47 -5.27 -13.06
C ALA A 101 -8.80 -4.55 -12.86
N GLN A 102 -9.27 -3.80 -13.85
CA GLN A 102 -10.55 -3.10 -13.78
C GLN A 102 -11.76 -4.01 -14.05
N THR A 103 -11.54 -5.12 -14.72
CA THR A 103 -12.60 -6.10 -14.94
C THR A 103 -12.72 -7.07 -13.77
#